data_d29683084ecaf2e3d1866e37c5737695
#
_entry.id   d29683084ecaf2e3d1866e37c5737695
#
_cell.length_a   1.000
_cell.length_b   1.000
_cell.length_c   1.000
_cell.angle_alpha   90.00
_cell.angle_beta   90.00
_cell.angle_gamma   90.00
#
_symmetry.space_group_name_H-M   'P 1'
#
loop_
_entity.id
_entity.type
_entity.pdbx_description
1 polymer ?
#
loop_
_entity_poly.entity_id
_entity_poly.type
_entity_poly.pdbx_seq_one_letter_code
_entity_poly.pdbx_strand_id
1 'polypeptide(L)'
;MPRQKKALTLNEQAQEIIKIAEASGVQTNFFFITTFKRYQVQISILNELEKKIKEDGALVTKEYVKGRGNLYANPAISEYNRTTDSANKTVSTLIKIIKGFKGEESDNDIDPLLAIINGGEEYDADGE
;
A
#
# COMPACT_ATOMS: atom_id res chain seq x y z
N MET A 1 -8.97 -0.63 -30.40
CA MET A 1 -8.12 0.17 -29.64
C MET A 1 -7.69 -0.48 -28.37
N PRO A 2 -6.45 -0.56 -28.20
CA PRO A 2 -5.95 -1.26 -27.04
C PRO A 2 -6.30 -0.46 -25.80
N ARG A 3 -6.74 -1.17 -24.81
CA ARG A 3 -7.08 -0.54 -23.59
C ARG A 3 -5.89 -0.52 -22.70
N GLN A 4 -5.58 0.63 -22.16
CA GLN A 4 -4.50 0.72 -21.26
C GLN A 4 -4.84 0.07 -19.96
N LYS A 5 -3.89 -0.65 -19.41
CA LYS A 5 -4.10 -1.24 -18.15
C LYS A 5 -4.11 -0.16 -17.10
N LYS A 6 -5.17 -0.08 -16.37
CA LYS A 6 -5.28 0.94 -15.38
C LYS A 6 -4.74 0.43 -14.05
N ALA A 7 -3.96 1.25 -13.40
CA ALA A 7 -3.46 0.87 -12.10
C ALA A 7 -4.60 0.85 -11.10
N LEU A 8 -4.54 -0.08 -10.17
CA LEU A 8 -5.55 -0.18 -9.14
C LEU A 8 -5.45 1.00 -8.19
N THR A 9 -6.60 1.52 -7.77
CA THR A 9 -6.59 2.51 -6.72
C THR A 9 -6.25 1.82 -5.41
N LEU A 10 -5.94 2.62 -4.40
CA LEU A 10 -5.60 2.06 -3.11
C LEU A 10 -6.76 1.24 -2.55
N ASN A 11 -7.98 1.73 -2.72
CA ASN A 11 -9.13 0.99 -2.22
C ASN A 11 -9.33 -0.30 -2.98
N GLU A 12 -9.08 -0.28 -4.28
CA GLU A 12 -9.18 -1.49 -5.07
C GLU A 12 -8.13 -2.50 -4.67
N GLN A 13 -6.94 -2.04 -4.33
CA GLN A 13 -5.91 -2.95 -3.85
C GLN A 13 -6.33 -3.62 -2.56
N ALA A 14 -6.94 -2.87 -1.66
CA ALA A 14 -7.42 -3.45 -0.42
C ALA A 14 -8.45 -4.52 -0.69
N GLN A 15 -9.32 -4.28 -1.66
CA GLN A 15 -10.34 -5.27 -1.98
C GLN A 15 -9.74 -6.52 -2.58
N GLU A 16 -8.69 -6.36 -3.38
CA GLU A 16 -8.01 -7.52 -3.94
C GLU A 16 -7.38 -8.36 -2.83
N ILE A 17 -6.80 -7.70 -1.85
CA ILE A 17 -6.19 -8.42 -0.75
C ILE A 17 -7.24 -9.23 0.01
N ILE A 18 -8.41 -8.64 0.22
CA ILE A 18 -9.49 -9.35 0.91
C ILE A 18 -9.93 -10.57 0.10
N LYS A 19 -10.04 -10.40 -1.22
CA LYS A 19 -10.44 -11.54 -2.04
C LYS A 19 -9.45 -12.69 -1.94
N ILE A 20 -8.19 -12.36 -1.99
CA ILE A 20 -7.16 -13.39 -1.89
C ILE A 20 -7.19 -14.05 -0.53
N ALA A 21 -7.41 -13.25 0.50
CA ALA A 21 -7.50 -13.80 1.86
C ALA A 21 -8.70 -14.73 1.99
N GLU A 22 -9.82 -14.33 1.42
CA GLU A 22 -11.02 -15.17 1.51
C GLU A 22 -10.83 -16.47 0.77
N ALA A 23 -10.13 -16.43 -0.35
CA ALA A 23 -9.89 -17.64 -1.11
C ALA A 23 -9.06 -18.64 -0.32
N SER A 24 -8.18 -18.15 0.55
CA SER A 24 -7.35 -19.05 1.35
C SER A 24 -7.94 -19.34 2.72
N GLY A 25 -9.00 -18.64 3.09
CA GLY A 25 -9.61 -18.83 4.40
C GLY A 25 -8.94 -18.10 5.52
N VAL A 26 -7.97 -17.26 5.22
CA VAL A 26 -7.19 -16.60 6.26
C VAL A 26 -7.90 -15.36 6.82
N GLN A 27 -9.02 -14.98 6.23
CA GLN A 27 -9.69 -13.74 6.65
C GLN A 27 -10.18 -13.77 8.09
N THR A 28 -10.24 -14.94 8.69
CA THR A 28 -10.65 -15.04 10.10
C THR A 28 -9.46 -15.12 11.03
N ASN A 29 -8.25 -15.14 10.48
CA ASN A 29 -7.05 -15.22 11.29
C ASN A 29 -6.82 -13.92 12.02
N PHE A 30 -6.51 -14.02 13.31
CA PHE A 30 -6.35 -12.83 14.14
C PHE A 30 -5.25 -11.90 13.62
N PHE A 31 -4.13 -12.48 13.24
CA PHE A 31 -3.03 -11.65 12.75
C PHE A 31 -3.40 -10.98 11.44
N PHE A 32 -4.14 -11.67 10.60
CA PHE A 32 -4.57 -11.06 9.36
C PHE A 32 -5.52 -9.89 9.64
N ILE A 33 -6.48 -10.11 10.51
CA ILE A 33 -7.46 -9.08 10.80
C ILE A 33 -6.79 -7.82 11.34
N THR A 34 -5.89 -8.00 12.27
CA THR A 34 -5.22 -6.86 12.89
C THR A 34 -4.36 -6.12 11.88
N THR A 35 -3.61 -6.86 11.09
CA THR A 35 -2.73 -6.24 10.12
C THR A 35 -3.52 -5.57 9.01
N PHE A 36 -4.59 -6.19 8.58
CA PHE A 36 -5.40 -5.60 7.53
C PHE A 36 -6.06 -4.31 8.02
N LYS A 37 -6.44 -4.28 9.28
CA LYS A 37 -7.00 -3.05 9.82
C LYS A 37 -5.99 -1.93 9.78
N ARG A 38 -4.75 -2.22 10.09
CA ARG A 38 -3.70 -1.21 9.99
C ARG A 38 -3.56 -0.73 8.55
N TYR A 39 -3.63 -1.66 7.61
CA TYR A 39 -3.54 -1.30 6.20
C TYR A 39 -4.67 -0.36 5.81
N GLN A 40 -5.87 -0.63 6.29
CA GLN A 40 -7.00 0.23 5.98
C GLN A 40 -6.81 1.65 6.52
N VAL A 41 -6.24 1.76 7.70
CA VAL A 41 -5.95 3.08 8.26
C VAL A 41 -4.91 3.79 7.40
N GLN A 42 -3.88 3.07 6.97
CA GLN A 42 -2.86 3.68 6.14
C GLN A 42 -3.44 4.16 4.81
N ILE A 43 -4.33 3.38 4.22
CA ILE A 43 -4.99 3.80 2.99
C ILE A 43 -5.80 5.07 3.22
N SER A 44 -6.48 5.12 4.34
CA SER A 44 -7.27 6.30 4.67
C SER A 44 -6.39 7.53 4.77
N ILE A 45 -5.24 7.38 5.41
CA ILE A 45 -4.29 8.48 5.52
C ILE A 45 -3.79 8.90 4.15
N LEU A 46 -3.45 7.92 3.31
CA LEU A 46 -2.96 8.24 1.99
C LEU A 46 -3.99 8.98 1.16
N ASN A 47 -5.25 8.59 1.26
CA ASN A 47 -6.30 9.27 0.53
C ASN A 47 -6.46 10.70 0.99
N GLU A 48 -6.35 10.93 2.30
CA GLU A 48 -6.41 12.27 2.82
C GLU A 48 -5.23 13.13 2.36
N LEU A 49 -4.06 12.54 2.39
CA LEU A 49 -2.87 13.27 1.96
C LEU A 49 -2.91 13.57 0.48
N GLU A 50 -3.39 12.62 -0.31
CA GLU A 50 -3.50 12.84 -1.74
C GLU A 50 -4.45 14.00 -2.03
N LYS A 51 -5.53 14.05 -1.31
CA LYS A 51 -6.49 15.12 -1.47
C LYS A 51 -5.86 16.46 -1.10
N LYS A 52 -5.13 16.47 0.00
CA LYS A 52 -4.46 17.68 0.45
C LYS A 52 -3.45 18.17 -0.57
N ILE A 53 -2.68 17.26 -1.14
CA ILE A 53 -1.68 17.64 -2.12
C ILE A 53 -2.37 18.22 -3.36
N LYS A 54 -3.48 17.63 -3.77
CA LYS A 54 -4.20 18.15 -4.93
C LYS A 54 -4.77 19.52 -4.67
N GLU A 55 -5.23 19.75 -3.46
CA GLU A 55 -5.81 21.05 -3.12
C GLU A 55 -4.77 22.13 -2.97
N ASP A 56 -3.66 21.81 -2.32
CA ASP A 56 -2.66 22.81 -2.00
C ASP A 56 -1.52 22.87 -3.00
N GLY A 57 -1.35 21.82 -3.78
CA GLY A 57 -0.26 21.80 -4.76
C GLY A 57 1.03 21.33 -4.15
N ALA A 58 2.04 21.20 -5.02
CA ALA A 58 3.34 20.72 -4.61
C ALA A 58 4.12 21.73 -3.80
N LEU A 59 3.84 23.00 -4.02
CA LEU A 59 4.51 24.09 -3.31
C LEU A 59 3.46 24.86 -2.54
N VAL A 60 3.80 25.21 -1.32
CA VAL A 60 2.89 26.00 -0.50
C VAL A 60 3.66 27.20 0.01
N THR A 61 2.91 28.22 0.44
CA THR A 61 3.49 29.44 0.93
C THR A 61 3.34 29.49 2.45
N LYS A 62 4.41 29.84 3.11
CA LYS A 62 4.37 30.02 4.53
C LYS A 62 4.95 31.37 4.87
N GLU A 63 4.27 32.07 5.74
CA GLU A 63 4.68 33.40 6.10
C GLU A 63 5.39 33.37 7.44
N TYR A 64 6.70 33.47 7.40
CA TYR A 64 7.47 33.49 8.63
C TYR A 64 7.59 34.89 9.19
N VAL A 65 7.65 35.86 8.28
CA VAL A 65 7.73 37.27 8.66
C VAL A 65 6.49 37.92 8.10
N LYS A 66 5.86 38.71 8.90
CA LYS A 66 4.63 39.33 8.49
C LYS A 66 4.78 40.02 7.15
N GLY A 67 3.88 39.69 6.24
CA GLY A 67 3.89 40.27 4.93
C GLY A 67 4.86 39.63 3.96
N ARG A 68 5.54 38.57 4.37
CA ARG A 68 6.48 37.90 3.51
C ARG A 68 6.18 36.43 3.44
N GLY A 69 5.89 35.94 2.24
CA GLY A 69 5.60 34.55 2.06
C GLY A 69 6.79 33.86 1.41
N ASN A 70 7.11 32.68 1.89
CA ASN A 70 8.15 31.84 1.31
C ASN A 70 7.54 30.59 0.74
N LEU A 71 7.97 30.22 -0.45
CA LEU A 71 7.55 28.98 -1.06
C LEU A 71 8.38 27.83 -0.53
N TYR A 72 7.74 26.72 -0.27
CA TYR A 72 8.47 25.54 0.12
C TYR A 72 7.65 24.32 -0.24
N ALA A 73 8.27 23.16 -0.21
CA ALA A 73 7.60 21.93 -0.61
C ALA A 73 6.44 21.63 0.34
N ASN A 74 5.34 21.17 -0.24
CA ASN A 74 4.18 20.80 0.55
C ASN A 74 4.56 19.63 1.46
N PRO A 75 4.49 19.81 2.78
CA PRO A 75 4.89 18.73 3.68
C PRO A 75 4.04 17.47 3.52
N ALA A 76 2.85 17.61 2.95
CA ALA A 76 2.02 16.43 2.74
C ALA A 76 2.67 15.45 1.78
N ILE A 77 3.55 15.93 0.87
CA ILE A 77 4.22 15.04 -0.05
C ILE A 77 5.18 14.11 0.69
N SER A 78 5.93 14.65 1.62
CA SER A 78 6.84 13.85 2.41
C SER A 78 6.09 12.83 3.24
N GLU A 79 5.00 13.25 3.84
CA GLU A 79 4.19 12.33 4.62
C GLU A 79 3.57 11.26 3.75
N TYR A 80 3.14 11.65 2.54
CA TYR A 80 2.57 10.68 1.62
C TYR A 80 3.57 9.60 1.28
N ASN A 81 4.80 10.00 1.00
CA ASN A 81 5.84 9.04 0.66
C ASN A 81 6.17 8.13 1.83
N ARG A 82 6.23 8.71 3.03
CA ARG A 82 6.52 7.92 4.20
C ARG A 82 5.42 6.92 4.50
N THR A 83 4.17 7.36 4.36
CA THR A 83 3.05 6.48 4.61
C THR A 83 2.96 5.40 3.54
N THR A 84 3.31 5.73 2.30
CA THR A 84 3.35 4.73 1.24
C THR A 84 4.34 3.62 1.59
N ASP A 85 5.52 4.00 2.08
CA ASP A 85 6.51 2.99 2.46
C ASP A 85 5.98 2.12 3.58
N SER A 86 5.31 2.72 4.55
CA SER A 86 4.75 1.96 5.65
C SER A 86 3.65 1.02 5.17
N ALA A 87 2.80 1.51 4.26
CA ALA A 87 1.73 0.68 3.74
C ALA A 87 2.28 -0.50 2.95
N ASN A 88 3.35 -0.27 2.20
CA ASN A 88 3.96 -1.36 1.44
C ASN A 88 4.52 -2.43 2.38
N LYS A 89 5.09 -2.01 3.50
CA LYS A 89 5.56 -2.98 4.47
C LYS A 89 4.41 -3.75 5.08
N THR A 90 3.30 -3.08 5.32
CA THR A 90 2.13 -3.76 5.84
C THR A 90 1.62 -4.80 4.86
N VAL A 91 1.60 -4.47 3.57
CA VAL A 91 1.17 -5.43 2.57
C VAL A 91 2.10 -6.64 2.53
N SER A 92 3.41 -6.39 2.64
CA SER A 92 4.35 -7.50 2.71
C SER A 92 4.04 -8.43 3.87
N THR A 93 3.68 -7.83 5.01
CA THR A 93 3.32 -8.64 6.17
C THR A 93 2.05 -9.42 5.89
N LEU A 94 1.06 -8.81 5.23
CA LEU A 94 -0.16 -9.51 4.89
C LEU A 94 0.13 -10.70 3.99
N ILE A 95 1.02 -10.52 3.04
CA ILE A 95 1.38 -11.61 2.15
C ILE A 95 1.98 -12.77 2.94
N LYS A 96 2.85 -12.45 3.88
CA LYS A 96 3.48 -13.48 4.69
C LYS A 96 2.45 -14.22 5.53
N ILE A 97 1.48 -13.50 6.06
CA ILE A 97 0.44 -14.12 6.84
C ILE A 97 -0.38 -15.07 5.98
N ILE A 98 -0.74 -14.64 4.78
CA ILE A 98 -1.53 -15.47 3.89
C ILE A 98 -0.77 -16.72 3.49
N LYS A 99 0.50 -16.54 3.15
CA LYS A 99 1.31 -17.68 2.74
C LYS A 99 1.53 -18.65 3.89
N GLY A 100 1.76 -18.12 5.07
CA GLY A 100 1.95 -18.96 6.22
C GLY A 100 0.69 -19.75 6.54
N PHE A 101 -0.45 -19.13 6.35
CA PHE A 101 -1.70 -19.79 6.62
C PHE A 101 -1.97 -20.93 5.65
N LYS A 102 -1.61 -20.70 4.38
CA LYS A 102 -1.79 -21.73 3.37
C LYS A 102 -0.82 -22.89 3.52
N GLY A 103 0.28 -22.64 4.16
CA GLY A 103 1.24 -23.70 4.34
C GLY A 103 2.13 -23.87 3.12
N GLU A 104 2.80 -25.00 3.05
CA GLU A 104 3.76 -25.20 2.01
C GLU A 104 3.21 -25.58 0.70
N GLU A 105 1.95 -25.93 0.64
CA GLU A 105 1.44 -26.35 -0.64
C GLU A 105 1.44 -25.24 -1.62
N SER A 106 1.58 -24.03 -1.22
CA SER A 106 1.52 -22.93 -2.15
C SER A 106 2.90 -22.47 -2.55
N ASP A 107 3.92 -23.20 -2.21
CA ASP A 107 5.26 -22.75 -2.51
C ASP A 107 5.52 -22.59 -3.97
N ASN A 108 4.92 -23.45 -4.78
CA ASN A 108 5.18 -23.41 -6.20
C ASN A 108 4.27 -22.47 -6.94
N ASP A 109 3.31 -21.91 -6.27
CA ASP A 109 2.37 -21.03 -6.93
C ASP A 109 2.87 -19.63 -6.91
N ILE A 110 2.61 -18.93 -7.99
CA ILE A 110 2.95 -17.52 -8.03
C ILE A 110 1.94 -16.79 -7.20
N ASP A 111 2.41 -16.07 -6.21
CA ASP A 111 1.53 -15.30 -5.36
C ASP A 111 1.16 -14.02 -6.06
N PRO A 112 -0.12 -13.82 -6.39
CA PRO A 112 -0.52 -12.62 -7.11
C PRO A 112 -0.18 -11.34 -6.36
N LEU A 113 -0.27 -11.36 -5.05
CA LEU A 113 0.06 -10.17 -4.30
C LEU A 113 1.53 -9.84 -4.40
N LEU A 114 2.34 -10.88 -4.33
CA LEU A 114 3.77 -10.70 -4.43
C LEU A 114 4.14 -10.14 -5.79
N ALA A 115 3.51 -10.65 -6.82
CA ALA A 115 3.78 -10.19 -8.16
C ALA A 115 3.42 -8.73 -8.31
N ILE A 116 2.32 -8.32 -7.72
CA ILE A 116 1.89 -6.94 -7.81
C ILE A 116 2.85 -6.01 -7.10
N ILE A 117 3.28 -6.41 -5.93
CA ILE A 117 4.12 -5.55 -5.12
C ILE A 117 5.53 -5.45 -5.66
N ASN A 118 6.08 -6.57 -6.06
CA ASN A 118 7.46 -6.58 -6.48
C ASN A 118 7.63 -6.27 -7.95
N GLY A 119 6.53 -6.08 -8.65
CA GLY A 119 6.62 -5.76 -10.05
C GLY A 119 7.28 -6.85 -10.84
N GLY A 120 7.11 -8.08 -10.41
CA GLY A 120 7.73 -9.18 -11.08
C GLY A 120 9.12 -9.47 -10.62
N GLU A 121 9.56 -8.80 -9.57
CA GLU A 121 10.86 -9.05 -9.05
C GLU A 121 10.98 -10.47 -8.58
N GLU A 122 12.07 -11.09 -8.92
CA GLU A 122 12.29 -12.45 -8.55
C GLU A 122 12.49 -12.58 -7.08
N TYR A 123 11.75 -13.39 -6.44
CA TYR A 123 11.92 -13.59 -5.05
C TYR A 123 12.55 -14.94 -4.84
N ASP A 124 13.76 -14.93 -4.43
CA ASP A 124 14.51 -16.09 -4.33
C ASP A 124 14.36 -16.70 -3.00
N ALA A 125 13.46 -17.50 -2.87
CA ALA A 125 13.34 -18.14 -1.63
C ALA A 125 14.38 -19.14 -1.46
N ASP A 126 14.83 -19.29 -1.63
CA ASP A 126 15.56 -20.07 -1.27
C ASP A 126 16.30 -20.35 -1.21
N GLY A 127 16.28 -20.05 -1.29
CA GLY A 127 16.99 -20.25 -1.31
C GLY A 127 17.33 -21.23 -0.84
N GLU A 128 17.13 -21.46 -0.73
CA GLU A 128 17.42 -22.30 -0.45
C GLU A 128 17.39 -22.68 -0.29
#